data_87159528f0c3e88a73185aac92de2c21
#
_entry.id   87159528f0c3e88a73185aac92de2c21
#
_cell.length_a   1.000
_cell.length_b   1.000
_cell.length_c   1.000
_cell.angle_alpha   90.00
_cell.angle_beta   90.00
_cell.angle_gamma   90.00
#
_symmetry.space_group_name_H-M   'P 1'
#
loop_
_entity.id
_entity.type
_entity.pdbx_description
1 polymer ?
#
loop_
_entity_poly.entity_id
_entity_poly.type
_entity_poly.pdbx_seq_one_letter_code
_entity_poly.pdbx_strand_id
1 'polypeptide(L)'
;MNYTYLLECADKTLYCGWTNDLEKRLHAHNAGLGAKYTKPRRPVALVYYEEFQTKQEAMRREYAIKQLPRKEKERLIYGDKKGEEKERES
;
A
#
# COMPACT_ATOMS: atom_id res chain seq x y z
N MET A 1 11.11 -11.28 6.62
CA MET A 1 10.45 -10.03 6.99
C MET A 1 8.98 -10.05 6.64
N ASN A 2 8.24 -9.15 7.25
CA ASN A 2 6.81 -9.02 6.98
C ASN A 2 6.56 -7.59 6.55
N TYR A 3 5.56 -7.39 5.71
CA TYR A 3 5.33 -6.08 5.09
C TYR A 3 3.88 -5.72 5.13
N THR A 4 3.62 -4.44 5.38
CA THR A 4 2.31 -3.84 5.16
C THR A 4 2.47 -2.97 3.92
N TYR A 5 1.57 -3.11 2.95
CA TYR A 5 1.76 -2.47 1.66
C TYR A 5 0.48 -1.80 1.16
N LEU A 6 0.67 -0.86 0.24
CA LEU A 6 -0.42 -0.23 -0.48
C LEU A 6 -0.22 -0.47 -1.97
N LEU A 7 -1.29 -0.84 -2.62
CA LEU A 7 -1.32 -0.99 -4.08
C LEU A 7 -2.23 0.08 -4.67
N GLU A 8 -1.81 0.63 -5.81
CA GLU A 8 -2.70 1.48 -6.57
C GLU A 8 -3.28 0.64 -7.70
N CYS A 9 -4.59 0.62 -7.81
CA CYS A 9 -5.29 -0.17 -8.79
C CYS A 9 -5.48 0.63 -10.08
N ALA A 10 -5.89 -0.06 -11.14
CA ALA A 10 -6.07 0.59 -12.44
C ALA A 10 -7.10 1.71 -12.38
N ASP A 11 -8.09 1.60 -11.51
CA ASP A 11 -9.11 2.62 -11.34
C ASP A 11 -8.71 3.70 -10.32
N LYS A 12 -7.42 3.73 -9.94
CA LYS A 12 -6.85 4.70 -9.03
C LYS A 12 -7.27 4.54 -7.57
N THR A 13 -7.97 3.48 -7.23
CA THR A 13 -8.26 3.19 -5.83
C THR A 13 -7.04 2.56 -5.18
N LEU A 14 -7.01 2.57 -3.86
CA LEU A 14 -5.88 2.03 -3.09
C LEU A 14 -6.32 0.80 -2.33
N TYR A 15 -5.45 -0.20 -2.30
CA TYR A 15 -5.70 -1.43 -1.55
C TYR A 15 -4.57 -1.64 -0.54
N CYS A 16 -4.92 -1.96 0.69
CA CYS A 16 -3.93 -2.21 1.75
C CYS A 16 -3.94 -3.67 2.14
N GLY A 17 -2.74 -4.25 2.25
CA GLY A 17 -2.62 -5.63 2.67
C GLY A 17 -1.32 -5.84 3.41
N TRP A 18 -1.07 -7.10 3.81
CA TRP A 18 0.20 -7.48 4.39
C TRP A 18 0.67 -8.79 3.76
N THR A 19 1.98 -9.01 3.77
CA THR A 19 2.55 -10.23 3.21
C THR A 19 3.96 -10.43 3.76
N ASN A 20 4.47 -11.64 3.63
CA ASN A 20 5.87 -11.90 3.93
C ASN A 20 6.72 -11.96 2.66
N ASP A 21 6.13 -11.68 1.50
CA ASP A 21 6.85 -11.71 0.22
C ASP A 21 6.15 -10.75 -0.74
N LEU A 22 6.67 -9.52 -0.83
CA LEU A 22 6.04 -8.47 -1.64
C LEU A 22 5.96 -8.83 -3.11
N GLU A 23 7.04 -9.35 -3.66
CA GLU A 23 7.10 -9.68 -5.08
C GLU A 23 6.07 -10.72 -5.45
N LYS A 24 6.05 -11.79 -4.66
CA LYS A 24 5.13 -12.89 -4.91
C LYS A 24 3.69 -12.42 -4.76
N ARG A 25 3.43 -11.58 -3.75
CA ARG A 25 2.08 -11.11 -3.50
C ARG A 25 1.60 -10.19 -4.60
N LEU A 26 2.48 -9.28 -5.06
CA LEU A 26 2.13 -8.39 -6.16
C LEU A 26 1.81 -9.19 -7.41
N HIS A 27 2.62 -10.21 -7.69
CA HIS A 27 2.37 -11.08 -8.83
C HIS A 27 1.02 -11.76 -8.71
N ALA A 28 0.69 -12.26 -7.51
CA ALA A 28 -0.59 -12.92 -7.28
C ALA A 28 -1.76 -11.98 -7.53
N HIS A 29 -1.65 -10.74 -7.05
CA HIS A 29 -2.72 -9.76 -7.28
C HIS A 29 -2.94 -9.53 -8.78
N ASN A 30 -1.85 -9.37 -9.53
CA ASN A 30 -1.97 -9.13 -10.96
C ASN A 30 -2.39 -10.36 -11.76
N ALA A 31 -2.22 -11.53 -11.17
CA ALA A 31 -2.72 -12.77 -11.78
C ALA A 31 -4.20 -13.04 -11.43
N GLY A 32 -4.79 -12.15 -10.62
CA GLY A 32 -6.20 -12.31 -10.26
C GLY A 32 -6.41 -13.23 -9.08
N LEU A 33 -5.34 -13.57 -8.35
CA LEU A 33 -5.38 -14.52 -7.25
C LEU A 33 -5.18 -13.89 -5.89
N GLY A 34 -4.99 -12.56 -5.85
CA GLY A 34 -4.64 -11.90 -4.60
C GLY A 34 -5.81 -11.61 -3.69
N ALA A 35 -6.77 -10.85 -4.17
CA ALA A 35 -7.92 -10.46 -3.37
C ALA A 35 -9.08 -10.15 -4.28
N LYS A 36 -10.29 -10.30 -3.73
CA LYS A 36 -11.49 -9.99 -4.49
C LYS A 36 -11.50 -8.53 -4.93
N TYR A 37 -11.04 -7.65 -4.06
CA TYR A 37 -11.06 -6.22 -4.36
C TYR A 37 -10.18 -5.89 -5.57
N THR A 38 -9.00 -6.48 -5.63
CA THR A 38 -8.04 -6.14 -6.69
C THR A 38 -8.32 -6.85 -8.00
N LYS A 39 -9.01 -8.00 -7.97
CA LYS A 39 -9.21 -8.80 -9.16
C LYS A 39 -9.82 -8.02 -10.33
N PRO A 40 -10.92 -7.28 -10.14
CA PRO A 40 -11.49 -6.51 -11.26
C PRO A 40 -10.77 -5.19 -11.50
N ARG A 41 -9.78 -4.84 -10.70
CA ARG A 41 -9.11 -3.54 -10.77
C ARG A 41 -7.65 -3.65 -11.20
N ARG A 42 -7.31 -4.75 -11.86
CA ARG A 42 -5.95 -4.96 -12.36
C ARG A 42 -5.71 -4.14 -13.61
N PRO A 43 -4.49 -3.77 -13.91
CA PRO A 43 -3.29 -4.11 -13.15
C PRO A 43 -3.13 -3.23 -11.91
N VAL A 44 -2.41 -3.76 -10.92
CA VAL A 44 -2.13 -3.02 -9.71
C VAL A 44 -0.63 -2.80 -9.60
N ALA A 45 -0.24 -1.73 -8.93
CA ALA A 45 1.16 -1.38 -8.74
C ALA A 45 1.44 -1.17 -7.26
N LEU A 46 2.61 -1.59 -6.83
CA LEU A 46 3.05 -1.36 -5.45
C LEU A 46 3.50 0.10 -5.35
N VAL A 47 2.86 0.86 -4.47
CA VAL A 47 3.18 2.29 -4.32
C VAL A 47 3.76 2.62 -2.94
N TYR A 48 3.67 1.70 -1.98
CA TYR A 48 4.17 1.97 -0.64
C TYR A 48 4.28 0.68 0.16
N TYR A 49 5.28 0.57 1.02
CA TYR A 49 5.34 -0.54 1.96
C TYR A 49 6.18 -0.17 3.19
N GLU A 50 5.92 -0.91 4.28
CA GLU A 50 6.69 -0.82 5.52
C GLU A 50 7.10 -2.23 5.92
N GLU A 51 8.30 -2.36 6.47
CA GLU A 51 8.83 -3.64 6.91
C GLU A 51 8.66 -3.82 8.40
N PHE A 52 8.37 -5.05 8.80
CA PHE A 52 8.24 -5.41 10.22
C PHE A 52 8.89 -6.76 10.45
N GLN A 53 9.39 -6.97 11.66
CA GLN A 53 10.00 -8.24 12.00
C GLN A 53 8.96 -9.32 12.24
N THR A 54 7.80 -8.96 12.75
CA THR A 54 6.77 -9.94 13.05
C THR A 54 5.54 -9.74 12.21
N LYS A 55 4.85 -10.86 12.00
CA LYS A 55 3.59 -10.86 11.28
C LYS A 55 2.54 -10.01 12.00
N GLN A 56 2.53 -10.10 13.34
CA GLN A 56 1.56 -9.37 14.13
C GLN A 56 1.70 -7.86 13.93
N GLU A 57 2.94 -7.38 13.87
CA GLU A 57 3.17 -5.96 13.63
C GLU A 57 2.64 -5.54 12.28
N ALA A 58 2.91 -6.34 11.25
CA ALA A 58 2.45 -6.03 9.91
C ALA A 58 0.93 -6.02 9.83
N MET A 59 0.29 -6.98 10.47
CA MET A 59 -1.17 -7.06 10.48
C MET A 59 -1.80 -5.91 11.25
N ARG A 60 -1.18 -5.51 12.35
CA ARG A 60 -1.67 -4.39 13.13
C ARG A 60 -1.58 -3.09 12.33
N ARG A 61 -0.48 -2.95 11.62
CA ARG A 61 -0.30 -1.76 10.77
C ARG A 61 -1.29 -1.74 9.62
N GLU A 62 -1.53 -2.91 9.02
CA GLU A 62 -2.52 -3.03 7.97
C GLU A 62 -3.89 -2.53 8.46
N TYR A 63 -4.28 -2.99 9.64
CA TYR A 63 -5.56 -2.56 10.20
C TYR A 63 -5.59 -1.04 10.39
N ALA A 64 -4.51 -0.49 10.92
CA ALA A 64 -4.44 0.95 11.17
C ALA A 64 -4.53 1.74 9.86
N ILE A 65 -3.81 1.31 8.84
CA ILE A 65 -3.81 2.03 7.56
C ILE A 65 -5.19 1.95 6.89
N LYS A 66 -5.86 0.82 7.03
CA LYS A 66 -7.20 0.68 6.45
C LYS A 66 -8.20 1.65 7.03
N GLN A 67 -7.96 2.13 8.25
CA GLN A 67 -8.84 3.10 8.90
C GLN A 67 -8.59 4.52 8.44
N LEU A 68 -7.48 4.77 7.76
CA LEU A 68 -7.13 6.12 7.33
C LEU A 68 -7.98 6.55 6.15
N PRO A 69 -8.36 7.84 6.10
CA PRO A 69 -8.99 8.36 4.89
C PRO A 69 -7.99 8.39 3.75
N ARG A 70 -8.48 8.48 2.52
CA ARG A 70 -7.62 8.42 1.35
C ARG A 70 -6.50 9.44 1.39
N LYS A 71 -6.80 10.63 1.85
CA LYS A 71 -5.81 11.69 1.91
C LYS A 71 -4.61 11.31 2.76
N GLU A 72 -4.87 10.63 3.87
CA GLU A 72 -3.79 10.20 4.74
C GLU A 72 -3.01 9.05 4.14
N LYS A 73 -3.68 8.17 3.40
CA LYS A 73 -2.98 7.11 2.69
C LYS A 73 -2.05 7.70 1.64
N GLU A 74 -2.51 8.74 0.96
CA GLU A 74 -1.68 9.40 -0.04
C GLU A 74 -0.46 10.05 0.59
N ARG A 75 -0.59 10.54 1.81
CA ARG A 75 0.55 11.10 2.52
C ARG A 75 1.61 10.04 2.79
N LEU A 76 1.19 8.82 3.09
CA LEU A 76 2.14 7.74 3.26
C LEU A 76 2.91 7.48 1.98
N ILE A 77 2.21 7.49 0.85
CA ILE A 77 2.80 7.19 -0.44
C ILE A 77 3.76 8.29 -0.88
N TYR A 78 3.31 9.53 -0.81
CA TYR A 78 4.10 10.68 -1.31
C TYR A 78 4.88 11.37 -0.22
N GLY A 79 4.53 11.11 1.04
CA GLY A 79 5.19 11.73 2.17
C GLY A 79 4.78 13.17 2.34
N ASP A 80 5.08 13.69 3.51
CA ASP A 80 4.84 15.12 3.76
C ASP A 80 5.80 15.97 2.94
N LYS A 81 6.84 15.35 2.45
CA LYS A 81 7.85 16.04 1.69
C LYS A 81 7.30 16.76 0.49
N LYS A 82 6.28 16.22 -0.11
CA LYS A 82 5.72 16.84 -1.30
C LYS A 82 5.25 18.26 -1.01
N GLY A 83 4.55 18.43 0.10
CA GLY A 83 4.14 19.75 0.53
C GLY A 83 5.31 20.59 1.00
N GLU A 84 6.21 19.93 1.72
CA GLU A 84 7.38 20.62 2.25
C GLU A 84 8.29 21.14 1.15
N GLU A 85 8.43 20.37 0.10
CA GLU A 85 9.28 20.79 -0.99
C GLU A 85 8.80 22.07 -1.62
N LYS A 86 7.50 22.22 -1.74
CA LYS A 86 6.95 23.45 -2.26
C LYS A 86 7.26 24.61 -1.37
N GLU A 87 7.17 24.38 -0.08
CA GLU A 87 7.43 25.43 0.89
C GLU A 87 8.88 25.84 0.88
N ARG A 88 9.75 24.85 0.79
CA ARG A 88 11.18 25.17 0.81
C ARG A 88 11.62 25.91 -0.42
N GLU A 89 10.95 25.70 -1.50
CA GLU A 89 11.29 26.37 -2.74
C GLU A 89 10.85 27.81 -2.75
N SER A 90 9.99 28.14 -1.85
CA SER A 90 9.52 29.53 -1.79
C SER A 90 10.40 30.42 -0.92
#